data_3a33b1d0de8dd9b23edecec9b9662379
#
_entry.id   3a33b1d0de8dd9b23edecec9b9662379
#
_cell.length_a   1.000
_cell.length_b   1.000
_cell.length_c   1.000
_cell.angle_alpha   90.00
_cell.angle_beta   90.00
_cell.angle_gamma   90.00
#
_symmetry.space_group_name_H-M   'P 1'
#
loop_
_entity.id
_entity.type
_entity.pdbx_description
1 polymer ?
#
loop_
_entity_poly.entity_id
_entity_poly.type
_entity_poly.pdbx_seq_one_letter_code
_entity_poly.pdbx_strand_id
1 'polypeptide(L)'
;MRANEFIKMLLLACLCLLPAIAVAAEPAGEIARITGDSIAQARATDGSMRKLEVGSAVNTGDAISTGKDTTLIVRFADGSRFALGPQSEFVVDKFSYKQGAEDNSFHTSFIKGVFRFVSGLVAKSPGRDMKVKVIVATLGVRGTQVEGEVSARQEKDGVRIDASAKVVLLEPEEKGKQTSIIVSNEFGSVIVDQPGYGTEIPDEKSPPSAVRKMQLHTVDNVLRSLRSSVRQGGTPRPRMP
;
A
#
# COMPACT_ATOMS: atom_id res chain seq x y z
N MET A 1 42.07 28.17 44.03
CA MET A 1 41.20 26.98 43.95
C MET A 1 39.78 27.19 43.37
N ARG A 2 39.40 28.39 42.92
CA ARG A 2 38.02 28.67 42.40
C ARG A 2 37.90 28.72 40.87
N ALA A 3 38.96 28.95 40.14
CA ALA A 3 38.93 29.05 38.67
C ALA A 3 38.74 27.70 37.95
N ASN A 4 39.30 26.63 38.47
CA ASN A 4 39.23 25.28 37.87
C ASN A 4 37.81 24.65 37.98
N GLU A 5 37.05 24.99 38.99
CA GLU A 5 35.68 24.46 39.15
C GLU A 5 34.71 25.16 38.21
N PHE A 6 34.88 26.46 37.93
CA PHE A 6 34.12 27.20 36.94
C PHE A 6 34.35 26.69 35.51
N ILE A 7 35.60 26.36 35.17
CA ILE A 7 35.94 25.80 33.84
C ILE A 7 35.35 24.38 33.66
N LYS A 8 35.34 23.54 34.70
CA LYS A 8 34.72 22.23 34.69
C LYS A 8 33.20 22.30 34.55
N MET A 9 32.58 23.26 35.22
CA MET A 9 31.13 23.50 35.14
C MET A 9 30.70 24.05 33.77
N LEU A 10 31.53 24.90 33.14
CA LEU A 10 31.31 25.44 31.80
C LEU A 10 31.50 24.34 30.71
N LEU A 11 32.47 23.44 30.87
CA LEU A 11 32.68 22.29 30.00
C LEU A 11 31.57 21.25 30.14
N LEU A 12 30.99 21.05 31.32
CA LEU A 12 29.88 20.13 31.56
C LEU A 12 28.58 20.68 30.98
N ALA A 13 28.37 22.00 31.01
CA ALA A 13 27.19 22.66 30.42
C ALA A 13 27.21 22.65 28.88
N CYS A 14 28.41 22.64 28.26
CA CYS A 14 28.55 22.60 26.79
C CYS A 14 28.29 21.20 26.19
N LEU A 15 28.38 20.14 27.01
CA LEU A 15 28.16 18.74 26.55
C LEU A 15 26.66 18.40 26.44
N CYS A 16 25.75 19.22 27.03
CA CYS A 16 24.29 18.97 26.98
C CYS A 16 23.59 19.59 25.77
N LEU A 17 24.30 20.30 24.88
CA LEU A 17 23.73 20.94 23.69
C LEU A 17 24.09 20.21 22.37
N LEU A 18 24.33 18.93 22.41
CA LEU A 18 24.37 18.16 21.16
C LEU A 18 22.92 18.05 20.64
N PRO A 19 22.60 18.66 19.48
CA PRO A 19 21.30 18.42 18.87
C PRO A 19 21.20 16.92 18.62
N ALA A 20 20.17 16.29 19.17
CA ALA A 20 19.81 14.93 18.79
C ALA A 20 19.54 14.97 17.28
N ILE A 21 20.49 14.49 16.48
CA ILE A 21 20.28 14.28 15.04
C ILE A 21 19.22 13.16 14.99
N ALA A 22 17.96 13.55 14.90
CA ALA A 22 16.91 12.61 14.57
C ALA A 22 17.24 12.06 13.19
N VAL A 23 17.76 10.83 13.13
CA VAL A 23 17.88 10.09 11.88
C VAL A 23 16.44 9.88 11.43
N ALA A 24 15.98 10.71 10.51
CA ALA A 24 14.69 10.50 9.85
C ALA A 24 14.78 9.12 9.17
N ALA A 25 13.89 8.20 9.55
CA ALA A 25 13.78 6.93 8.88
C ALA A 25 13.52 7.18 7.38
N GLU A 26 14.21 6.45 6.52
CA GLU A 26 13.98 6.55 5.08
C GLU A 26 12.51 6.22 4.78
N PRO A 27 11.84 7.03 3.94
CA PRO A 27 10.45 6.78 3.59
C PRO A 27 10.32 5.43 2.85
N ALA A 28 9.28 4.69 3.15
CA ALA A 28 8.97 3.43 2.48
C ALA A 28 8.66 3.63 0.98
N GLY A 29 8.15 4.83 0.64
CA GLY A 29 7.78 5.18 -0.71
C GLY A 29 7.31 6.63 -0.82
N GLU A 30 6.67 6.95 -1.94
CA GLU A 30 6.14 8.27 -2.25
C GLU A 30 4.80 8.19 -2.98
N ILE A 31 4.04 9.25 -2.95
CA ILE A 31 2.84 9.42 -3.75
C ILE A 31 3.23 9.77 -5.19
N ALA A 32 3.08 8.82 -6.09
CA ALA A 32 3.44 8.99 -7.50
C ALA A 32 2.37 9.73 -8.30
N ARG A 33 1.09 9.64 -7.89
CA ARG A 33 -0.05 10.28 -8.57
C ARG A 33 -1.23 10.44 -7.63
N ILE A 34 -1.96 11.52 -7.80
CA ILE A 34 -3.30 11.75 -7.23
C ILE A 34 -4.19 12.27 -8.35
N THR A 35 -5.44 11.81 -8.36
CA THR A 35 -6.48 12.26 -9.30
C THR A 35 -7.80 12.39 -8.54
N GLY A 36 -8.60 13.41 -8.86
CA GLY A 36 -9.85 13.74 -8.18
C GLY A 36 -9.71 14.96 -7.28
N ASP A 37 -10.85 15.50 -6.84
CA ASP A 37 -10.92 16.79 -6.15
C ASP A 37 -11.01 16.67 -4.62
N SER A 38 -11.29 15.47 -4.12
CA SER A 38 -11.35 15.21 -2.67
C SER A 38 -9.96 15.01 -2.08
N ILE A 39 -9.86 15.17 -0.77
CA ILE A 39 -8.57 15.10 -0.06
C ILE A 39 -8.09 13.66 0.05
N ALA A 40 -6.80 13.43 -0.24
CA ALA A 40 -6.04 12.27 0.21
C ALA A 40 -5.20 12.68 1.42
N GLN A 41 -5.15 11.84 2.45
CA GLN A 41 -4.42 12.13 3.68
C GLN A 41 -3.76 10.90 4.27
N ALA A 42 -2.70 11.10 5.04
CA ALA A 42 -2.06 10.08 5.85
C ALA A 42 -2.15 10.44 7.32
N ARG A 43 -2.43 9.44 8.14
CA ARG A 43 -2.31 9.49 9.58
C ARG A 43 -1.07 8.71 9.99
N ALA A 44 -0.12 9.37 10.62
CA ALA A 44 1.09 8.76 11.15
C ALA A 44 0.82 7.98 12.46
N THR A 45 1.79 7.21 12.91
CA THR A 45 1.69 6.39 14.14
C THR A 45 1.50 7.23 15.42
N ASP A 46 1.98 8.47 15.43
CA ASP A 46 1.76 9.43 16.52
C ASP A 46 0.38 10.11 16.48
N GLY A 47 -0.47 9.74 15.50
CA GLY A 47 -1.81 10.29 15.30
C GLY A 47 -1.84 11.59 14.49
N SER A 48 -0.71 12.17 14.13
CA SER A 48 -0.67 13.37 13.30
C SER A 48 -1.24 13.10 11.90
N MET A 49 -1.99 14.09 11.39
CA MET A 49 -2.61 14.01 10.06
C MET A 49 -1.88 14.94 9.11
N ARG A 50 -1.63 14.45 7.90
CA ARG A 50 -1.08 15.29 6.83
C ARG A 50 -1.81 15.07 5.52
N LYS A 51 -2.04 16.15 4.78
CA LYS A 51 -2.54 16.09 3.40
C LYS A 51 -1.46 15.46 2.53
N LEU A 52 -1.87 14.61 1.59
CA LEU A 52 -0.99 14.01 0.61
C LEU A 52 -1.08 14.76 -0.72
N GLU A 53 0.09 14.99 -1.30
CA GLU A 53 0.29 15.57 -2.62
C GLU A 53 1.26 14.69 -3.41
N VAL A 54 1.36 14.89 -4.72
CA VAL A 54 2.36 14.17 -5.53
C VAL A 54 3.76 14.49 -4.99
N GLY A 55 4.57 13.46 -4.77
CA GLY A 55 5.89 13.54 -4.14
C GLY A 55 5.87 13.46 -2.60
N SER A 56 4.70 13.46 -1.95
CA SER A 56 4.63 13.26 -0.50
C SER A 56 5.22 11.92 -0.10
N ALA A 57 6.09 11.92 0.92
CA ALA A 57 6.66 10.70 1.48
C ALA A 57 5.58 9.82 2.12
N VAL A 58 5.74 8.50 1.98
CA VAL A 58 4.95 7.47 2.64
C VAL A 58 5.86 6.68 3.57
N ASN A 59 5.53 6.63 4.85
CA ASN A 59 6.34 5.99 5.87
C ASN A 59 5.69 4.68 6.35
N THR A 60 6.51 3.82 6.94
CA THR A 60 6.00 2.68 7.71
C THR A 60 5.12 3.19 8.85
N GLY A 61 3.96 2.58 9.05
CA GLY A 61 2.96 2.97 10.02
C GLY A 61 1.94 4.00 9.53
N ASP A 62 2.12 4.57 8.33
CA ASP A 62 1.12 5.48 7.76
C ASP A 62 -0.18 4.76 7.42
N ALA A 63 -1.30 5.31 7.88
CA ALA A 63 -2.64 4.96 7.43
C ALA A 63 -3.12 6.00 6.40
N ILE A 64 -3.17 5.59 5.14
CA ILE A 64 -3.54 6.43 3.99
C ILE A 64 -5.03 6.28 3.72
N SER A 65 -5.73 7.40 3.56
CA SER A 65 -7.16 7.43 3.18
C SER A 65 -7.39 8.33 1.97
N THR A 66 -8.32 7.89 1.11
CA THR A 66 -8.76 8.64 -0.08
C THR A 66 -10.19 9.14 0.09
N GLY A 67 -10.46 10.33 -0.40
CA GLY A 67 -11.82 10.91 -0.43
C GLY A 67 -12.73 10.21 -1.44
N LYS A 68 -13.97 10.70 -1.56
CA LYS A 68 -15.08 10.06 -2.31
C LYS A 68 -14.85 9.95 -3.83
N ASP A 69 -13.99 10.78 -4.40
CA ASP A 69 -13.69 10.84 -5.84
C ASP A 69 -12.18 10.79 -6.11
N THR A 70 -11.37 10.58 -5.06
CA THR A 70 -9.91 10.61 -5.15
C THR A 70 -9.36 9.21 -5.36
N THR A 71 -8.48 9.08 -6.36
CA THR A 71 -7.62 7.92 -6.57
C THR A 71 -6.17 8.34 -6.40
N LEU A 72 -5.33 7.44 -5.88
CA LEU A 72 -3.91 7.70 -5.77
C LEU A 72 -3.06 6.47 -6.12
N ILE A 73 -1.82 6.72 -6.51
CA ILE A 73 -0.80 5.69 -6.69
C ILE A 73 0.35 5.96 -5.73
N VAL A 74 0.65 4.97 -4.90
CA VAL A 74 1.87 4.91 -4.08
C VAL A 74 2.90 4.10 -4.83
N ARG A 75 4.12 4.63 -4.93
CA ARG A 75 5.31 3.91 -5.41
C ARG A 75 6.26 3.69 -4.25
N PHE A 76 6.59 2.44 -3.97
CA PHE A 76 7.50 2.04 -2.90
C PHE A 76 8.94 1.91 -3.40
N ALA A 77 9.90 1.97 -2.49
CA ALA A 77 11.33 1.93 -2.81
C ALA A 77 11.78 0.59 -3.45
N ASP A 78 11.05 -0.51 -3.20
CA ASP A 78 11.27 -1.81 -3.86
C ASP A 78 10.68 -1.89 -5.29
N GLY A 79 10.07 -0.82 -5.78
CA GLY A 79 9.39 -0.75 -7.06
C GLY A 79 7.94 -1.27 -7.04
N SER A 80 7.41 -1.71 -5.90
CA SER A 80 5.99 -2.01 -5.75
C SER A 80 5.14 -0.76 -6.01
N ARG A 81 3.97 -0.96 -6.61
CA ARG A 81 3.01 0.11 -6.86
C ARG A 81 1.63 -0.29 -6.38
N PHE A 82 1.01 0.57 -5.60
CA PHE A 82 -0.35 0.41 -5.10
C PHE A 82 -1.23 1.53 -5.61
N ALA A 83 -2.25 1.19 -6.36
CA ALA A 83 -3.32 2.10 -6.78
C ALA A 83 -4.51 1.93 -5.85
N LEU A 84 -4.96 3.01 -5.23
CA LEU A 84 -6.10 3.08 -4.32
C LEU A 84 -7.23 3.83 -5.02
N GLY A 85 -8.43 3.26 -5.01
CA GLY A 85 -9.64 3.91 -5.49
C GLY A 85 -10.22 4.88 -4.46
N PRO A 86 -11.38 5.48 -4.78
CA PRO A 86 -12.10 6.33 -3.85
C PRO A 86 -12.52 5.61 -2.57
N GLN A 87 -12.61 6.37 -1.47
CA GLN A 87 -13.05 5.90 -0.15
C GLN A 87 -12.26 4.68 0.36
N SER A 88 -11.00 4.54 -0.08
CA SER A 88 -10.11 3.46 0.34
C SER A 88 -9.32 3.85 1.58
N GLU A 89 -9.00 2.84 2.38
CA GLU A 89 -8.14 2.96 3.55
C GLU A 89 -7.09 1.85 3.54
N PHE A 90 -5.82 2.26 3.62
CA PHE A 90 -4.65 1.43 3.42
C PHE A 90 -3.58 1.76 4.46
N VAL A 91 -2.96 0.75 5.05
CA VAL A 91 -1.90 0.92 6.06
C VAL A 91 -0.61 0.25 5.58
N VAL A 92 0.52 0.93 5.76
CA VAL A 92 1.86 0.37 5.57
C VAL A 92 2.33 -0.21 6.90
N ASP A 93 2.06 -1.49 7.15
CA ASP A 93 2.35 -2.11 8.46
C ASP A 93 3.84 -2.28 8.71
N LYS A 94 4.58 -2.71 7.69
CA LYS A 94 6.02 -2.95 7.74
C LYS A 94 6.63 -2.79 6.36
N PHE A 95 7.73 -2.07 6.27
CA PHE A 95 8.53 -1.99 5.06
C PHE A 95 10.02 -1.99 5.41
N SER A 96 10.73 -2.95 4.89
CA SER A 96 12.19 -3.04 4.97
C SER A 96 12.69 -3.53 3.62
N TYR A 97 13.43 -2.69 2.93
CA TYR A 97 14.00 -3.04 1.63
C TYR A 97 15.42 -2.51 1.51
N LYS A 98 16.33 -3.44 1.22
CA LYS A 98 17.71 -3.14 0.83
C LYS A 98 18.06 -4.05 -0.34
N GLN A 99 18.57 -3.47 -1.41
CA GLN A 99 18.95 -4.24 -2.59
C GLN A 99 19.98 -5.32 -2.23
N GLY A 100 19.68 -6.58 -2.60
CA GLY A 100 20.52 -7.73 -2.34
C GLY A 100 20.41 -8.33 -0.93
N ALA A 101 19.61 -7.74 -0.02
CA ALA A 101 19.39 -8.33 1.30
C ALA A 101 18.36 -9.47 1.23
N GLU A 102 18.52 -10.47 2.11
CA GLU A 102 17.62 -11.63 2.19
C GLU A 102 16.42 -11.39 3.10
N ASP A 103 16.54 -10.47 4.06
CA ASP A 103 15.55 -10.16 5.10
C ASP A 103 14.57 -9.03 4.72
N ASN A 104 14.47 -8.74 3.42
CA ASN A 104 13.50 -7.78 2.90
C ASN A 104 12.07 -8.20 3.24
N SER A 105 11.24 -7.25 3.69
CA SER A 105 9.85 -7.51 4.08
C SER A 105 8.93 -6.35 3.71
N PHE A 106 7.70 -6.68 3.28
CA PHE A 106 6.67 -5.69 2.97
C PHE A 106 5.30 -6.21 3.38
N HIS A 107 4.74 -5.64 4.45
CA HIS A 107 3.42 -5.97 4.95
C HIS A 107 2.53 -4.75 4.88
N THR A 108 1.32 -4.93 4.37
CA THR A 108 0.31 -3.87 4.24
C THR A 108 -1.07 -4.40 4.60
N SER A 109 -1.96 -3.50 4.99
CA SER A 109 -3.35 -3.81 5.32
C SER A 109 -4.31 -2.93 4.52
N PHE A 110 -5.24 -3.54 3.81
CA PHE A 110 -6.40 -2.90 3.22
C PHE A 110 -7.61 -3.06 4.14
N ILE A 111 -8.11 -1.93 4.63
CA ILE A 111 -9.24 -1.89 5.55
C ILE A 111 -10.55 -1.83 4.77
N LYS A 112 -10.59 -1.04 3.71
CA LYS A 112 -11.76 -0.89 2.81
C LYS A 112 -11.39 -0.24 1.49
N GLY A 113 -12.27 -0.39 0.51
CA GLY A 113 -12.18 0.24 -0.80
C GLY A 113 -11.71 -0.69 -1.89
N VAL A 114 -11.32 -0.11 -3.01
CA VAL A 114 -10.82 -0.84 -4.18
C VAL A 114 -9.34 -0.57 -4.38
N PHE A 115 -8.60 -1.61 -4.77
CA PHE A 115 -7.17 -1.50 -4.99
C PHE A 115 -6.70 -2.32 -6.19
N ARG A 116 -5.56 -1.93 -6.71
CA ARG A 116 -4.71 -2.76 -7.57
C ARG A 116 -3.27 -2.60 -7.12
N PHE A 117 -2.54 -3.68 -7.00
CA PHE A 117 -1.11 -3.58 -6.76
C PHE A 117 -0.29 -4.40 -7.76
N VAL A 118 0.93 -3.94 -7.98
CA VAL A 118 1.99 -4.63 -8.69
C VAL A 118 3.12 -4.82 -7.70
N SER A 119 3.50 -6.07 -7.45
CA SER A 119 4.58 -6.39 -6.53
C SER A 119 5.94 -6.02 -7.10
N GLY A 120 6.83 -5.52 -6.24
CA GLY A 120 8.20 -5.15 -6.57
C GLY A 120 9.23 -6.23 -6.25
N LEU A 121 10.39 -5.79 -5.82
CA LEU A 121 11.56 -6.65 -5.60
C LEU A 121 11.48 -7.46 -4.30
N VAL A 122 10.76 -6.99 -3.28
CA VAL A 122 10.54 -7.78 -2.04
C VAL A 122 9.87 -9.11 -2.34
N ALA A 123 8.83 -9.13 -3.17
CA ALA A 123 8.16 -10.38 -3.57
C ALA A 123 9.05 -11.33 -4.41
N LYS A 124 10.16 -10.82 -4.94
CA LYS A 124 11.14 -11.56 -5.77
C LYS A 124 12.41 -11.90 -4.99
N SER A 125 12.60 -11.37 -3.77
CA SER A 125 13.75 -11.65 -2.93
C SER A 125 13.73 -13.09 -2.39
N PRO A 126 14.86 -13.67 -1.95
CA PRO A 126 14.89 -15.04 -1.44
C PRO A 126 13.91 -15.31 -0.31
N GLY A 127 13.76 -14.38 0.65
CA GLY A 127 12.83 -14.48 1.78
C GLY A 127 11.36 -14.34 1.39
N ARG A 128 11.06 -13.64 0.28
CA ARG A 128 9.68 -13.43 -0.26
C ARG A 128 8.64 -13.04 0.79
N ASP A 129 9.04 -12.22 1.77
CA ASP A 129 8.14 -11.81 2.87
C ASP A 129 7.28 -10.61 2.44
N MET A 130 6.44 -10.82 1.42
CA MET A 130 5.42 -9.84 1.02
C MET A 130 4.02 -10.35 1.38
N LYS A 131 3.33 -9.61 2.23
CA LYS A 131 1.98 -9.90 2.71
C LYS A 131 1.06 -8.70 2.52
N VAL A 132 -0.08 -8.95 1.93
CA VAL A 132 -1.15 -7.98 1.81
C VAL A 132 -2.34 -8.50 2.59
N LYS A 133 -2.64 -7.88 3.73
CA LYS A 133 -3.83 -8.20 4.52
C LYS A 133 -5.03 -7.46 3.92
N VAL A 134 -6.12 -8.14 3.80
CA VAL A 134 -7.46 -7.57 3.65
C VAL A 134 -8.23 -7.92 4.91
N ILE A 135 -9.23 -7.15 5.29
CA ILE A 135 -9.89 -7.25 6.61
C ILE A 135 -10.28 -8.68 7.03
N VAL A 136 -10.51 -9.58 6.07
CA VAL A 136 -11.00 -10.96 6.30
C VAL A 136 -9.99 -12.06 5.88
N ALA A 137 -8.83 -11.70 5.34
CA ALA A 137 -7.82 -12.66 4.87
C ALA A 137 -6.43 -12.02 4.71
N THR A 138 -5.43 -12.88 4.52
CA THR A 138 -4.07 -12.48 4.15
C THR A 138 -3.70 -13.08 2.80
N LEU A 139 -3.10 -12.26 1.94
CA LEU A 139 -2.55 -12.63 0.65
C LEU A 139 -1.03 -12.75 0.76
N GLY A 140 -0.51 -13.95 0.58
CA GLY A 140 0.92 -14.19 0.31
C GLY A 140 1.19 -14.00 -1.19
N VAL A 141 2.13 -13.13 -1.52
CA VAL A 141 2.33 -12.64 -2.89
C VAL A 141 3.61 -13.21 -3.51
N ARG A 142 3.51 -13.74 -4.71
CA ARG A 142 4.66 -14.22 -5.50
C ARG A 142 4.71 -13.50 -6.86
N GLY A 143 5.38 -12.35 -6.89
CA GLY A 143 5.74 -11.66 -8.13
C GLY A 143 4.57 -11.42 -9.10
N THR A 144 3.57 -10.60 -8.72
CA THR A 144 2.29 -10.56 -9.43
C THR A 144 1.62 -9.20 -9.46
N GLN A 145 0.55 -9.10 -10.23
CA GLN A 145 -0.47 -8.06 -10.15
C GLN A 145 -1.76 -8.63 -9.57
N VAL A 146 -2.35 -7.91 -8.64
CA VAL A 146 -3.62 -8.27 -8.01
C VAL A 146 -4.53 -7.04 -7.97
N GLU A 147 -5.80 -7.27 -8.19
CA GLU A 147 -6.83 -6.30 -7.87
C GLU A 147 -7.79 -6.87 -6.83
N GLY A 148 -8.39 -5.98 -6.05
CA GLY A 148 -9.32 -6.38 -5.02
C GLY A 148 -10.29 -5.29 -4.63
N GLU A 149 -11.36 -5.76 -4.00
CA GLU A 149 -12.42 -4.96 -3.39
C GLU A 149 -12.60 -5.45 -1.95
N VAL A 150 -12.56 -4.53 -1.01
CA VAL A 150 -12.70 -4.81 0.43
C VAL A 150 -13.85 -3.97 0.97
N SER A 151 -14.82 -4.63 1.57
CA SER A 151 -15.93 -4.01 2.28
C SER A 151 -15.70 -4.16 3.77
N ALA A 152 -15.57 -3.04 4.50
CA ALA A 152 -15.53 -3.06 5.94
C ALA A 152 -16.92 -3.38 6.50
N ARG A 153 -16.97 -3.89 7.74
CA ARG A 153 -18.23 -4.07 8.46
C ARG A 153 -19.00 -2.77 8.51
N GLN A 154 -20.28 -2.84 8.26
CA GLN A 154 -21.21 -1.70 8.28
C GLN A 154 -22.49 -2.07 9.03
N GLU A 155 -23.14 -1.07 9.56
CA GLU A 155 -24.52 -1.16 10.03
C GLU A 155 -25.36 -0.22 9.18
N LYS A 156 -26.37 -0.75 8.52
CA LYS A 156 -27.27 0.00 7.68
C LYS A 156 -28.71 -0.39 7.98
N ASP A 157 -29.53 0.59 8.33
CA ASP A 157 -30.95 0.41 8.65
C ASP A 157 -31.19 -0.68 9.74
N GLY A 158 -30.30 -0.74 10.75
CA GLY A 158 -30.34 -1.75 11.81
C GLY A 158 -29.90 -3.16 11.37
N VAL A 159 -29.45 -3.32 10.13
CA VAL A 159 -28.90 -4.58 9.61
C VAL A 159 -27.39 -4.52 9.60
N ARG A 160 -26.77 -5.52 10.25
CA ARG A 160 -25.33 -5.71 10.21
C ARG A 160 -24.92 -6.35 8.89
N ILE A 161 -24.00 -5.69 8.18
CA ILE A 161 -23.33 -6.21 6.99
C ILE A 161 -21.89 -6.55 7.40
N ASP A 162 -21.52 -7.81 7.31
CA ASP A 162 -20.17 -8.26 7.70
C ASP A 162 -19.12 -7.78 6.69
N ALA A 163 -17.88 -7.73 7.15
CA ALA A 163 -16.75 -7.41 6.29
C ALA A 163 -16.55 -8.53 5.27
N SER A 164 -16.14 -8.16 4.05
CA SER A 164 -15.90 -9.12 2.97
C SER A 164 -14.77 -8.64 2.07
N ALA A 165 -14.21 -9.56 1.26
CA ALA A 165 -13.21 -9.21 0.26
C ALA A 165 -13.37 -10.06 -1.00
N LYS A 166 -13.00 -9.47 -2.15
CA LYS A 166 -12.82 -10.16 -3.42
C LYS A 166 -11.44 -9.83 -3.95
N VAL A 167 -10.71 -10.83 -4.41
CA VAL A 167 -9.37 -10.66 -4.97
C VAL A 167 -9.23 -11.45 -6.26
N VAL A 168 -8.57 -10.85 -7.25
CA VAL A 168 -8.36 -11.42 -8.59
C VAL A 168 -6.90 -11.28 -8.96
N LEU A 169 -6.31 -12.37 -9.42
CA LEU A 169 -4.97 -12.39 -9.99
C LEU A 169 -5.02 -11.85 -11.41
N LEU A 170 -4.14 -10.91 -11.72
CA LEU A 170 -4.02 -10.33 -13.06
C LEU A 170 -2.81 -10.89 -13.80
N GLU A 171 -2.76 -10.66 -15.13
CA GLU A 171 -1.57 -10.93 -15.92
C GLU A 171 -0.34 -10.23 -15.35
N PRO A 172 0.81 -10.91 -15.21
CA PRO A 172 2.05 -10.26 -14.78
C PRO A 172 2.52 -9.24 -15.83
N GLU A 173 3.22 -8.18 -15.39
CA GLU A 173 3.79 -7.20 -16.34
C GLU A 173 4.82 -7.84 -17.28
N GLU A 174 5.58 -8.79 -16.77
CA GLU A 174 6.57 -9.56 -17.54
C GLU A 174 5.91 -10.83 -18.10
N LYS A 175 5.69 -10.85 -19.41
CA LYS A 175 5.07 -11.99 -20.09
C LYS A 175 5.84 -13.30 -19.84
N GLY A 176 5.09 -14.38 -19.58
CA GLY A 176 5.64 -15.72 -19.40
C GLY A 176 6.19 -16.01 -18.00
N LYS A 177 6.14 -15.04 -17.06
CA LYS A 177 6.47 -15.33 -15.66
C LYS A 177 5.31 -15.99 -14.94
N GLN A 178 5.63 -16.99 -14.14
CA GLN A 178 4.67 -17.59 -13.23
C GLN A 178 4.29 -16.58 -12.14
N THR A 179 3.02 -16.49 -11.88
CA THR A 179 2.41 -15.61 -10.90
C THR A 179 1.43 -16.39 -10.05
N SER A 180 1.38 -16.11 -8.76
CA SER A 180 0.39 -16.72 -7.88
C SER A 180 0.19 -15.89 -6.62
N ILE A 181 -0.98 -16.04 -6.01
CA ILE A 181 -1.26 -15.60 -4.66
C ILE A 181 -1.81 -16.76 -3.83
N ILE A 182 -1.48 -16.76 -2.55
CA ILE A 182 -2.10 -17.62 -1.56
C ILE A 182 -3.03 -16.74 -0.74
N VAL A 183 -4.31 -17.02 -0.77
CA VAL A 183 -5.32 -16.31 0.04
C VAL A 183 -5.71 -17.20 1.20
N SER A 184 -5.51 -16.74 2.43
CA SER A 184 -5.71 -17.54 3.63
C SER A 184 -6.29 -16.75 4.79
N ASN A 185 -7.10 -17.42 5.61
CA ASN A 185 -7.52 -17.00 6.93
C ASN A 185 -7.53 -18.21 7.88
N GLU A 186 -8.05 -18.06 9.10
CA GLU A 186 -8.11 -19.14 10.08
C GLU A 186 -9.01 -20.32 9.67
N PHE A 187 -9.92 -20.11 8.71
CA PHE A 187 -10.90 -21.11 8.24
C PHE A 187 -10.44 -21.88 7.01
N GLY A 188 -9.40 -21.44 6.30
CA GLY A 188 -8.88 -22.13 5.14
C GLY A 188 -7.96 -21.31 4.26
N SER A 189 -7.52 -21.92 3.16
CA SER A 189 -6.67 -21.28 2.17
C SER A 189 -6.95 -21.78 0.76
N VAL A 190 -6.71 -20.90 -0.23
CA VAL A 190 -6.73 -21.24 -1.66
C VAL A 190 -5.51 -20.66 -2.36
N ILE A 191 -5.08 -21.31 -3.43
CA ILE A 191 -4.03 -20.81 -4.31
C ILE A 191 -4.68 -20.34 -5.60
N VAL A 192 -4.43 -19.10 -5.99
CA VAL A 192 -4.83 -18.54 -7.30
C VAL A 192 -3.57 -18.40 -8.13
N ASP A 193 -3.44 -19.17 -9.20
CA ASP A 193 -2.26 -19.26 -10.07
C ASP A 193 -2.57 -19.01 -11.56
N GLN A 194 -3.84 -18.69 -11.87
CA GLN A 194 -4.28 -18.38 -13.22
C GLN A 194 -4.76 -16.92 -13.29
N PRO A 195 -4.20 -16.10 -14.18
CA PRO A 195 -4.70 -14.75 -14.43
C PRO A 195 -6.18 -14.72 -14.83
N GLY A 196 -6.90 -13.73 -14.31
CA GLY A 196 -8.36 -13.62 -14.48
C GLY A 196 -9.18 -14.51 -13.55
N TYR A 197 -8.53 -15.28 -12.68
CA TYR A 197 -9.17 -16.06 -11.63
C TYR A 197 -9.01 -15.38 -10.27
N GLY A 198 -9.92 -15.67 -9.37
CA GLY A 198 -9.93 -15.08 -8.05
C GLY A 198 -10.76 -15.87 -7.05
N THR A 199 -10.84 -15.32 -5.85
CA THR A 199 -11.64 -15.87 -4.76
C THR A 199 -12.37 -14.74 -4.03
N GLU A 200 -13.45 -15.10 -3.35
CA GLU A 200 -14.24 -14.24 -2.51
C GLU A 200 -14.21 -14.77 -1.07
N ILE A 201 -14.07 -13.87 -0.12
CA ILE A 201 -14.20 -14.16 1.30
C ILE A 201 -15.45 -13.41 1.76
N PRO A 202 -16.60 -14.12 1.92
CA PRO A 202 -17.90 -13.48 2.06
C PRO A 202 -18.11 -12.81 3.43
N ASP A 203 -17.41 -13.27 4.45
CA ASP A 203 -17.50 -12.76 5.81
C ASP A 203 -16.25 -13.11 6.65
N GLU A 204 -16.24 -12.70 7.91
CA GLU A 204 -15.13 -12.88 8.85
C GLU A 204 -14.95 -14.30 9.37
N LYS A 205 -15.91 -15.20 9.13
CA LYS A 205 -15.95 -16.56 9.67
C LYS A 205 -15.95 -17.64 8.60
N SER A 206 -15.91 -17.25 7.35
CA SER A 206 -15.92 -18.15 6.20
C SER A 206 -14.53 -18.32 5.60
N PRO A 207 -14.17 -19.52 5.12
CA PRO A 207 -12.96 -19.72 4.33
C PRO A 207 -13.05 -18.96 2.98
N PRO A 208 -11.90 -18.70 2.33
CA PRO A 208 -11.91 -18.26 0.94
C PRO A 208 -12.69 -19.25 0.07
N SER A 209 -13.55 -18.74 -0.81
CA SER A 209 -14.34 -19.55 -1.73
C SER A 209 -13.46 -20.28 -2.76
N ALA A 210 -13.98 -21.31 -3.42
CA ALA A 210 -13.29 -21.97 -4.50
C ALA A 210 -12.86 -20.97 -5.59
N VAL A 211 -11.65 -21.15 -6.11
CA VAL A 211 -11.09 -20.30 -7.18
C VAL A 211 -11.94 -20.38 -8.42
N ARG A 212 -12.34 -19.25 -8.98
CA ARG A 212 -13.16 -19.15 -10.18
C ARG A 212 -12.75 -17.96 -11.05
N LYS A 213 -13.12 -17.99 -12.31
CA LYS A 213 -12.95 -16.83 -13.19
C LYS A 213 -13.77 -15.66 -12.65
N MET A 214 -13.12 -14.51 -12.45
CA MET A 214 -13.72 -13.32 -11.88
C MET A 214 -13.26 -12.05 -12.59
N GLN A 215 -14.12 -11.04 -12.58
CA GLN A 215 -13.81 -9.70 -13.05
C GLN A 215 -14.39 -8.69 -12.07
N LEU A 216 -13.56 -7.76 -11.60
CA LEU A 216 -13.99 -6.70 -10.67
C LEU A 216 -14.27 -5.42 -11.46
N HIS A 217 -15.48 -5.30 -12.02
CA HIS A 217 -15.88 -4.14 -12.83
C HIS A 217 -15.74 -2.81 -12.10
N THR A 218 -15.93 -2.78 -10.78
CA THR A 218 -15.74 -1.60 -9.93
C THR A 218 -14.29 -1.14 -9.99
N VAL A 219 -13.34 -2.06 -9.84
CA VAL A 219 -11.89 -1.76 -9.89
C VAL A 219 -11.50 -1.27 -11.28
N ASP A 220 -11.96 -1.94 -12.32
CA ASP A 220 -11.67 -1.55 -13.70
C ASP A 220 -12.17 -0.15 -14.03
N ASN A 221 -13.37 0.21 -13.62
CA ASN A 221 -13.96 1.53 -13.87
C ASN A 221 -13.20 2.63 -13.11
N VAL A 222 -12.89 2.40 -11.83
CA VAL A 222 -12.17 3.34 -10.98
C VAL A 222 -10.75 3.56 -11.47
N LEU A 223 -10.03 2.50 -11.82
CA LEU A 223 -8.63 2.58 -12.22
C LEU A 223 -8.44 2.91 -13.71
N ARG A 224 -9.49 2.85 -14.53
CA ARG A 224 -9.47 3.31 -15.91
C ARG A 224 -9.20 4.82 -16.02
N SER A 225 -9.71 5.59 -15.07
CA SER A 225 -9.44 7.02 -14.95
C SER A 225 -7.95 7.32 -14.78
N LEU A 226 -7.19 6.45 -14.10
CA LEU A 226 -5.74 6.55 -13.97
C LEU A 226 -4.99 6.28 -15.29
N ARG A 227 -5.56 5.48 -16.19
CA ARG A 227 -4.95 5.19 -17.52
C ARG A 227 -5.20 6.31 -18.52
N SER A 228 -6.36 6.92 -18.53
CA SER A 228 -6.71 7.98 -19.49
C SER A 228 -5.90 9.26 -19.29
N SER A 229 -5.54 9.59 -18.07
CA SER A 229 -4.73 10.76 -17.76
C SER A 229 -3.25 10.63 -18.22
N VAL A 230 -2.76 9.41 -18.48
CA VAL A 230 -1.41 9.19 -19.06
C VAL A 230 -1.34 9.63 -20.52
N ARG A 231 -2.46 9.56 -21.26
CA ARG A 231 -2.49 9.96 -22.68
C ARG A 231 -2.62 11.48 -22.90
N GLN A 232 -3.08 12.23 -21.91
CA GLN A 232 -3.24 13.69 -22.04
C GLN A 232 -1.98 14.50 -21.65
N GLY A 233 -0.95 13.88 -21.06
CA GLY A 233 0.34 14.50 -20.74
C GLY A 233 1.35 14.54 -21.90
N GLY A 234 0.94 14.30 -23.15
CA GLY A 234 1.76 14.46 -24.33
C GLY A 234 2.05 15.94 -24.56
N THR A 235 3.33 16.31 -24.47
CA THR A 235 3.88 17.64 -24.78
C THR A 235 3.25 18.25 -26.03
N PRO A 236 2.85 19.55 -26.00
CA PRO A 236 2.45 20.27 -27.22
C PRO A 236 3.61 20.20 -28.21
N ARG A 237 3.37 19.67 -29.40
CA ARG A 237 4.33 19.78 -30.50
C ARG A 237 4.51 21.25 -30.80
N PRO A 238 5.75 21.81 -30.79
CA PRO A 238 5.97 23.16 -31.25
C PRO A 238 5.53 23.24 -32.72
N ARG A 239 4.64 24.18 -33.04
CA ARG A 239 4.37 24.56 -34.44
C ARG A 239 5.66 25.15 -34.99
N MET A 240 6.26 24.48 -35.95
CA MET A 240 7.30 25.08 -36.76
C MET A 240 6.68 26.16 -37.68
N PRO A 241 7.41 27.24 -37.91
CA PRO A 241 6.98 28.36 -38.71
C PRO A 241 6.82 28.00 -40.19
#